data_13a5afef688724a346b8c6c56a0dcc40
#
_entry.id   13a5afef688724a346b8c6c56a0dcc40
#
_cell.length_a   1.000
_cell.length_b   1.000
_cell.length_c   1.000
_cell.angle_alpha   90.00
_cell.angle_beta   90.00
_cell.angle_gamma   90.00
#
_symmetry.space_group_name_H-M   'P 1'
#
loop_
_entity.id
_entity.type
_entity.pdbx_description
1 polymer ?
#
loop_
_entity_poly.entity_id
_entity_poly.type
_entity_poly.pdbx_seq_one_letter_code
_entity_poly.pdbx_strand_id
1 'polypeptide(L)'
;MERIMEVIEQERIRRRFSQAVNTYDDHAEAQKRICAHLVQLLTVYTSSHFRRVLEIGCGSGGFTRLLKQECQIEEWVLNDLCETWQSAIEELFPSVPPLFLAGDAERLAFPGTFDLIAS
;
A
#
# COMPACT_ATOMS: atom_id res chain seq x y z
N MET A 1 -10.43 11.19 -7.00
CA MET A 1 -9.82 9.91 -6.58
C MET A 1 -8.69 9.47 -7.51
N GLU A 2 -8.96 9.38 -8.80
CA GLU A 2 -7.98 8.96 -9.80
C GLU A 2 -6.68 9.78 -9.77
N ARG A 3 -6.79 11.11 -9.69
CA ARG A 3 -5.63 12.00 -9.63
C ARG A 3 -4.79 11.79 -8.38
N ILE A 4 -5.42 11.48 -7.26
CA ILE A 4 -4.71 11.17 -6.02
C ILE A 4 -3.91 9.89 -6.17
N MET A 5 -4.48 8.90 -6.85
CA MET A 5 -3.82 7.64 -7.12
C MET A 5 -2.56 7.83 -7.97
N GLU A 6 -2.64 8.67 -8.99
CA GLU A 6 -1.49 8.99 -9.85
C GLU A 6 -0.36 9.64 -9.04
N VAL A 7 -0.68 10.56 -8.13
CA VAL A 7 0.31 11.21 -7.28
C VAL A 7 1.01 10.21 -6.38
N ILE A 8 0.25 9.32 -5.75
CA ILE A 8 0.80 8.27 -4.88
C ILE A 8 1.73 7.35 -5.65
N GLU A 9 1.32 6.92 -6.82
CA GLU A 9 2.12 6.03 -7.66
C GLU A 9 3.43 6.70 -8.12
N GLN A 10 3.35 7.95 -8.57
CA GLN A 10 4.53 8.70 -9.00
C GLN A 10 5.52 8.90 -7.86
N GLU A 11 5.05 9.17 -6.66
CA GLU A 11 5.90 9.30 -5.50
C GLU A 11 6.61 7.98 -5.17
N ARG A 12 5.93 6.87 -5.27
CA ARG A 12 6.53 5.55 -5.04
C ARG A 12 7.60 5.23 -6.07
N ILE A 13 7.35 5.51 -7.35
CA ILE A 13 8.30 5.27 -8.43
C ILE A 13 9.55 6.14 -8.24
N ARG A 14 9.36 7.43 -8.04
CA ARG A 14 10.46 8.36 -7.80
C ARG A 14 11.33 7.92 -6.64
N ARG A 15 10.71 7.37 -5.63
CA ARG A 15 11.38 6.91 -4.45
C ARG A 15 12.25 5.70 -4.70
N ARG A 16 11.78 4.75 -5.49
CA ARG A 16 12.58 3.59 -5.85
C ARG A 16 13.87 4.00 -6.55
N PHE A 17 13.81 5.01 -7.41
CA PHE A 17 15.00 5.56 -8.04
C PHE A 17 15.95 6.19 -7.03
N SER A 18 15.43 6.95 -6.08
CA SER A 18 16.24 7.55 -5.02
C SER A 18 16.93 6.49 -4.17
N GLN A 19 16.26 5.38 -3.91
CA GLN A 19 16.80 4.27 -3.15
C GLN A 19 18.03 3.64 -3.78
N ALA A 20 18.17 3.69 -5.09
CA ALA A 20 19.34 3.13 -5.78
C ALA A 20 20.62 3.90 -5.44
N VAL A 21 20.52 5.11 -4.91
CA VAL A 21 21.65 6.01 -4.69
C VAL A 21 22.03 6.14 -3.22
N ASN A 22 21.11 5.89 -2.29
CA ASN A 22 21.31 6.11 -0.85
C ASN A 22 21.64 4.82 -0.09
N THR A 23 22.01 4.97 1.19
CA THR A 23 22.23 3.82 2.06
C THR A 23 20.90 3.24 2.54
N TYR A 24 20.92 1.96 2.96
CA TYR A 24 19.70 1.26 3.40
C TYR A 24 18.98 1.96 4.56
N ASP A 25 19.73 2.43 5.56
CA ASP A 25 19.15 3.09 6.75
C ASP A 25 18.47 4.40 6.39
N ASP A 26 19.10 5.21 5.54
CA ASP A 26 18.52 6.46 5.06
C ASP A 26 17.25 6.20 4.27
N HIS A 27 17.21 5.11 3.49
CA HIS A 27 16.04 4.70 2.74
C HIS A 27 14.86 4.36 3.63
N ALA A 28 15.08 3.56 4.67
CA ALA A 28 14.01 3.10 5.55
C ALA A 28 13.34 4.29 6.24
N GLU A 29 14.13 5.22 6.75
CA GLU A 29 13.61 6.41 7.44
C GLU A 29 12.87 7.32 6.48
N ALA A 30 13.48 7.59 5.33
CA ALA A 30 12.86 8.44 4.32
C ALA A 30 11.58 7.80 3.77
N GLN A 31 11.55 6.48 3.59
CA GLN A 31 10.36 5.76 3.14
C GLN A 31 9.21 5.92 4.13
N LYS A 32 9.48 5.81 5.42
CA LYS A 32 8.47 6.02 6.45
C LYS A 32 7.85 7.41 6.38
N ARG A 33 8.68 8.44 6.16
CA ARG A 33 8.22 9.82 6.05
C ARG A 33 7.30 10.02 4.86
N ILE A 34 7.65 9.44 3.73
CA ILE A 34 6.84 9.58 2.52
C ILE A 34 5.52 8.83 2.65
N CYS A 35 5.54 7.63 3.21
CA CYS A 35 4.31 6.88 3.45
C CYS A 35 3.37 7.67 4.38
N ALA A 36 3.91 8.24 5.46
CA ALA A 36 3.13 9.07 6.36
C ALA A 36 2.54 10.30 5.66
N HIS A 37 3.33 10.94 4.81
CA HIS A 37 2.89 12.10 4.03
C HIS A 37 1.79 11.73 3.04
N LEU A 38 1.93 10.60 2.34
CA LEU A 38 0.93 10.13 1.40
C LEU A 38 -0.40 9.83 2.10
N VAL A 39 -0.35 9.19 3.25
CA VAL A 39 -1.55 8.91 4.04
C VAL A 39 -2.20 10.21 4.50
N GLN A 40 -1.40 11.18 4.93
CA GLN A 40 -1.90 12.51 5.28
C GLN A 40 -2.63 13.17 4.12
N LEU A 41 -2.06 13.11 2.92
CA LEU A 41 -2.71 13.64 1.72
C LEU A 41 -4.05 12.95 1.45
N LEU A 42 -4.12 11.64 1.63
CA LEU A 42 -5.37 10.92 1.48
C LEU A 42 -6.43 11.42 2.46
N THR A 43 -6.07 11.63 3.72
CA THR A 43 -7.02 12.09 4.73
C THR A 43 -7.51 13.52 4.47
N VAL A 44 -6.68 14.34 3.83
CA VAL A 44 -7.05 15.73 3.47
C VAL A 44 -7.99 15.75 2.27
N TYR A 45 -7.74 14.93 1.26
CA TYR A 45 -8.47 14.96 -0.01
C TYR A 45 -9.63 13.99 -0.12
N THR A 46 -9.81 13.11 0.85
CA THR A 46 -10.90 12.12 0.84
C THR A 46 -11.58 12.06 2.19
N SER A 47 -12.64 11.24 2.29
CA SER A 47 -13.34 11.01 3.55
C SER A 47 -12.61 10.06 4.50
N SER A 48 -11.46 9.54 4.11
CA SER A 48 -10.70 8.52 4.84
C SER A 48 -11.46 7.20 5.04
N HIS A 49 -12.55 7.00 4.32
CA HIS A 49 -13.34 5.80 4.35
C HIS A 49 -13.39 5.18 2.96
N PHE A 50 -12.92 3.94 2.85
CA PHE A 50 -12.89 3.20 1.60
C PHE A 50 -13.54 1.84 1.77
N ARG A 51 -14.34 1.45 0.79
CA ARG A 51 -14.98 0.15 0.83
C ARG A 51 -14.01 -0.97 0.49
N ARG A 52 -13.29 -0.83 -0.62
CA ARG A 52 -12.32 -1.82 -1.09
C ARG A 52 -11.02 -1.16 -1.51
N VAL A 53 -9.93 -1.66 -0.97
CA VAL A 53 -8.60 -1.14 -1.26
C VAL A 53 -7.73 -2.25 -1.83
N LEU A 54 -6.99 -1.91 -2.89
CA LEU A 54 -5.94 -2.77 -3.44
C LEU A 54 -4.60 -2.11 -3.19
N GLU A 55 -3.69 -2.83 -2.56
CA GLU A 55 -2.30 -2.41 -2.45
C GLU A 55 -1.42 -3.37 -3.22
N ILE A 56 -0.65 -2.85 -4.19
CA ILE A 56 0.29 -3.60 -5.02
C ILE A 56 1.68 -3.41 -4.45
N GLY A 57 2.39 -4.51 -4.23
CA GLY A 57 3.73 -4.47 -3.65
C GLY A 57 3.72 -4.14 -2.16
N CYS A 58 2.85 -4.80 -1.40
CA CYS A 58 2.67 -4.49 0.02
C CYS A 58 3.87 -4.84 0.90
N GLY A 59 4.70 -5.80 0.50
CA GLY A 59 5.85 -6.24 1.27
C GLY A 59 5.48 -6.65 2.69
N SER A 60 6.23 -6.17 3.67
CA SER A 60 5.99 -6.47 5.09
C SER A 60 4.80 -5.71 5.68
N GLY A 61 4.15 -4.85 4.92
CA GLY A 61 2.96 -4.15 5.35
C GLY A 61 3.18 -2.80 6.02
N GLY A 62 4.30 -2.13 5.72
CA GLY A 62 4.57 -0.82 6.30
C GLY A 62 3.51 0.21 5.93
N PHE A 63 3.19 0.33 4.65
CA PHE A 63 2.16 1.25 4.19
C PHE A 63 0.76 0.76 4.58
N THR A 64 0.54 -0.55 4.51
CA THR A 64 -0.71 -1.19 4.95
C THR A 64 -1.06 -0.80 6.38
N ARG A 65 -0.07 -0.85 7.27
CA ARG A 65 -0.24 -0.51 8.68
C ARG A 65 -0.68 0.94 8.86
N LEU A 66 -0.06 1.85 8.12
CA LEU A 66 -0.42 3.27 8.18
C LEU A 66 -1.85 3.51 7.67
N LEU A 67 -2.22 2.88 6.58
CA LEU A 67 -3.59 2.97 6.06
C LEU A 67 -4.60 2.48 7.09
N LYS A 68 -4.30 1.38 7.78
CA LYS A 68 -5.17 0.84 8.82
C LYS A 68 -5.33 1.80 9.99
N GLN A 69 -4.28 2.53 10.35
CA GLN A 69 -4.32 3.49 11.45
C GLN A 69 -5.13 4.74 11.12
N GLU A 70 -5.04 5.21 9.88
CA GLU A 70 -5.57 6.51 9.50
C GLU A 70 -6.87 6.44 8.71
N CYS A 71 -7.21 5.28 8.17
CA CYS A 71 -8.39 5.12 7.31
C CYS A 71 -9.27 3.97 7.78
N GLN A 72 -10.57 4.09 7.48
CA GLN A 72 -11.52 2.98 7.65
C GLN A 72 -11.67 2.26 6.32
N ILE A 73 -11.32 0.99 6.31
CA ILE A 73 -11.33 0.18 5.09
C ILE A 73 -12.09 -1.12 5.38
N GLU A 74 -13.10 -1.40 4.57
CA GLU A 74 -13.95 -2.57 4.78
C GLU A 74 -13.33 -3.85 4.24
N GLU A 75 -12.77 -3.80 3.03
CA GLU A 75 -12.16 -4.95 2.39
C GLU A 75 -10.77 -4.62 1.87
N TRP A 76 -9.85 -5.55 2.09
CA TRP A 76 -8.45 -5.40 1.68
C TRP A 76 -8.07 -6.48 0.69
N VAL A 77 -7.48 -6.06 -0.42
CA VAL A 77 -6.79 -6.95 -1.36
C VAL A 77 -5.35 -6.49 -1.40
N LEU A 78 -4.44 -7.39 -1.07
CA LEU A 78 -3.02 -7.09 -0.98
C LEU A 78 -2.25 -7.99 -1.93
N ASN A 79 -1.28 -7.42 -2.61
CA ASN A 79 -0.47 -8.14 -3.57
C ASN A 79 1.01 -7.93 -3.29
N ASP A 80 1.79 -8.98 -3.51
CA ASP A 80 3.24 -8.88 -3.60
C ASP A 80 3.76 -9.99 -4.50
N LEU A 81 4.95 -9.81 -5.06
CA LEU A 81 5.61 -10.85 -5.86
C LEU A 81 5.94 -12.07 -5.01
N CYS A 82 6.30 -11.86 -3.75
CA CYS A 82 6.73 -12.91 -2.84
C CYS A 82 5.60 -13.35 -1.92
N GLU A 83 5.21 -14.61 -2.02
CA GLU A 83 4.20 -15.20 -1.13
C GLU A 83 4.65 -15.27 0.33
N THR A 84 5.96 -15.18 0.58
CA THR A 84 6.53 -15.22 1.93
C THR A 84 6.02 -14.08 2.83
N TRP A 85 5.55 -12.98 2.25
CA TRP A 85 5.00 -11.87 3.01
C TRP A 85 3.62 -12.14 3.58
N GLN A 86 2.93 -13.17 3.09
CA GLN A 86 1.56 -13.44 3.48
C GLN A 86 1.38 -13.56 4.99
N SER A 87 2.26 -14.30 5.67
CA SER A 87 2.17 -14.48 7.12
C SER A 87 2.30 -13.17 7.87
N ALA A 88 3.27 -12.34 7.48
CA ALA A 88 3.49 -11.04 8.11
C ALA A 88 2.29 -10.11 7.89
N ILE A 89 1.71 -10.15 6.70
CA ILE A 89 0.52 -9.35 6.38
C ILE A 89 -0.68 -9.82 7.20
N GLU A 90 -0.90 -11.13 7.31
CA GLU A 90 -2.04 -11.67 8.07
C GLU A 90 -1.99 -11.31 9.54
N GLU A 91 -0.81 -11.14 10.12
CA GLU A 91 -0.65 -10.69 11.49
C GLU A 91 -1.21 -9.29 11.72
N LEU A 92 -1.28 -8.47 10.70
CA LEU A 92 -1.88 -7.14 10.79
C LEU A 92 -3.40 -7.17 10.82
N PHE A 93 -4.00 -8.32 10.54
CA PHE A 93 -5.45 -8.49 10.44
C PHE A 93 -5.93 -9.62 11.35
N PRO A 94 -5.96 -9.40 12.68
CA PRO A 94 -6.26 -10.47 13.63
C PRO A 94 -7.69 -11.00 13.58
N SER A 95 -8.65 -10.20 13.09
CA SER A 95 -10.06 -10.60 13.08
C SER A 95 -10.49 -11.19 11.75
N VAL A 96 -10.26 -10.47 10.65
CA VAL A 96 -10.63 -10.90 9.29
C VAL A 96 -9.42 -10.78 8.40
N PRO A 97 -8.90 -11.89 7.85
CA PRO A 97 -7.72 -11.82 7.00
C PRO A 97 -8.04 -11.12 5.68
N PRO A 98 -7.06 -10.40 5.10
CA PRO A 98 -7.23 -9.80 3.78
C PRO A 98 -7.11 -10.88 2.71
N LEU A 99 -7.54 -10.57 1.50
CA LEU A 99 -7.23 -11.40 0.35
C LEU A 99 -5.80 -11.07 -0.09
N PHE A 100 -4.90 -12.03 0.05
CA PHE A 100 -3.51 -11.89 -0.38
C PHE A 100 -3.30 -12.66 -1.68
N LEU A 101 -2.83 -11.96 -2.73
CA LEU A 101 -2.57 -12.54 -4.03
C LEU A 101 -1.10 -12.38 -4.37
N ALA A 102 -0.36 -13.49 -4.35
CA ALA A 102 1.05 -13.50 -4.72
C ALA A 102 1.21 -13.54 -6.23
N GLY A 103 2.17 -12.82 -6.74
CA GLY A 103 2.53 -12.84 -8.15
C GLY A 103 2.68 -11.45 -8.76
N ASP A 104 2.95 -11.46 -10.06
CA ASP A 104 3.13 -10.24 -10.83
C ASP A 104 1.78 -9.55 -11.03
N ALA A 105 1.66 -8.34 -10.51
CA ALA A 105 0.43 -7.56 -10.61
C ALA A 105 -0.03 -7.32 -12.05
N GLU A 106 0.90 -7.25 -13.00
CA GLU A 106 0.56 -7.05 -14.40
C GLU A 106 -0.11 -8.27 -15.02
N ARG A 107 0.04 -9.44 -14.41
CA ARG A 107 -0.49 -10.71 -14.92
C ARG A 107 -1.67 -11.23 -14.11
N LEU A 108 -1.89 -10.67 -12.92
CA LEU A 108 -2.97 -11.11 -12.07
C LEU A 108 -4.27 -10.41 -12.43
N ALA A 109 -5.38 -11.14 -12.30
CA ALA A 109 -6.71 -10.56 -12.36
C ALA A 109 -7.20 -10.32 -10.94
N PHE A 110 -7.39 -9.06 -10.58
CA PHE A 110 -7.90 -8.71 -9.26
C PHE A 110 -9.42 -8.68 -9.28
N PRO A 111 -10.08 -9.31 -8.30
CA PRO A 111 -11.53 -9.42 -8.31
C PRO A 111 -12.22 -8.11 -7.97
N GLY A 112 -13.19 -7.71 -8.79
CA GLY A 112 -14.06 -6.59 -8.52
C GLY A 112 -13.45 -5.22 -8.81
N THR A 113 -13.99 -4.22 -8.15
CA THR A 113 -13.56 -2.82 -8.29
C THR A 113 -13.03 -2.31 -6.97
N PHE A 114 -12.25 -1.22 -7.01
CA PHE A 114 -11.61 -0.65 -5.83
C PHE A 114 -11.84 0.85 -5.74
N ASP A 115 -12.03 1.35 -4.53
CA ASP A 115 -12.14 2.78 -4.25
C ASP A 115 -10.76 3.42 -4.17
N LEU A 116 -9.74 2.63 -3.80
CA LEU A 116 -8.38 3.10 -3.67
C LEU A 116 -7.44 2.01 -4.17
N ILE A 117 -6.49 2.40 -5.01
CA ILE A 117 -5.41 1.53 -5.46
C ILE A 117 -4.09 2.22 -5.14
N ALA A 118 -3.24 1.55 -4.36
CA ALA A 118 -1.93 2.04 -4.01
C ALA A 118 -0.84 1.09 -4.52
N SER A 119 0.27 1.62 -4.97
CA SER A 119 1.39 0.80 -5.41
C SER A 119 2.74 1.41 -5.08
#